data_bdfb10554c136dab4f8bce5badfdd4dc
#
_entry.id   bdfb10554c136dab4f8bce5badfdd4dc
#
_cell.length_a   1.000
_cell.length_b   1.000
_cell.length_c   1.000
_cell.angle_alpha   90.00
_cell.angle_beta   90.00
_cell.angle_gamma   90.00
#
_symmetry.space_group_name_H-M   'P 1'
#
loop_
_entity.id
_entity.type
_entity.pdbx_description
1 polymer ?
#
loop_
_entity_poly.entity_id
_entity_poly.type
_entity_poly.pdbx_seq_one_letter_code
_entity_poly.pdbx_strand_id
1 'polypeptide(L)'
;MFSQYFEGLRVSITPANTRYLTLYPRKRESVNVRVTTMDAELEFAIQPSTTGKQLFDQVVKTIGLREVWYFGLQYMDGKGYYTWLKLDKKVSSQEVKKENPLQFKFRAKFFPEDVSEELIQDITQKLFFLQIKEGILSDEVYCPPETAVLLASYSVQAKFGDYNKEVHRPGYLLSERLLPHRVLEQHKLSREQWEERIQVWHEEHRGMLKEDAMLEYLKIAQDLEMYGVNYFDIKNKKGTELWLGVDALGLNIYEKDDKLTPKIGFPWSEIRNISFNDKKFIIKPIDKKSPDFVFYAPRLRINKRILQLCMGNHELYMRRRKPDTIEVQQMKAQAREEKQQKQMERAQLENEKKKREAIEKEKEQMEREKQDLMLRLYQFEEKTKKAEKGEARDFQTLVCCYCTNSLTRLLLLIPRQAKEAQNDLVKTREELHMVMTVPPPPPPPPMYDNLDDNSDSEENTSTHSADLQTEGINDHRNEEDRLTEAEKNERVQKQLKALTSELAQARDDSKNTQNDLLHSENVRAGRDKYKTLRQIRQGNTKQRIDEFEAL
;
A
#
# COMPACT_ATOMS: atom_id res chain seq x y z
N MET A 1 30.65 -38.90 15.28
CA MET A 1 29.36 -38.21 15.50
C MET A 1 29.09 -37.90 17.00
N PHE A 2 30.13 -37.55 17.77
CA PHE A 2 30.02 -37.24 19.22
C PHE A 2 30.62 -35.89 19.63
N SER A 3 31.13 -35.09 18.68
CA SER A 3 31.84 -33.84 18.99
C SER A 3 30.99 -32.59 19.00
N GLN A 4 29.74 -32.61 18.52
CA GLN A 4 28.90 -31.41 18.42
C GLN A 4 27.93 -31.16 19.61
N TYR A 5 27.93 -32.04 20.62
CA TYR A 5 26.98 -31.91 21.76
C TYR A 5 27.55 -31.24 23.01
N PHE A 6 28.88 -30.86 23.02
CA PHE A 6 29.52 -30.34 24.24
C PHE A 6 29.76 -28.83 24.31
N GLU A 7 29.39 -28.05 23.31
CA GLU A 7 29.48 -26.59 23.38
C GLU A 7 28.25 -26.00 24.09
N GLY A 8 28.30 -25.89 25.39
CA GLY A 8 27.25 -25.21 26.15
C GLY A 8 27.12 -25.58 27.63
N LEU A 9 28.03 -26.37 28.15
CA LEU A 9 27.98 -26.85 29.53
C LEU A 9 28.98 -26.13 30.46
N ARG A 10 28.49 -25.58 31.58
CA ARG A 10 29.35 -25.12 32.70
C ARG A 10 29.48 -26.24 33.72
N VAL A 11 30.70 -26.55 34.11
CA VAL A 11 31.01 -27.48 35.20
C VAL A 11 31.21 -26.69 36.48
N SER A 12 30.38 -26.94 37.52
CA SER A 12 30.60 -26.43 38.88
C SER A 12 31.17 -27.55 39.73
N ILE A 13 32.34 -27.32 40.36
CA ILE A 13 32.96 -28.26 41.30
C ILE A 13 32.69 -27.72 42.71
N THR A 14 31.93 -28.48 43.53
CA THR A 14 31.80 -28.20 44.97
C THR A 14 32.82 -29.03 45.77
N PRO A 15 33.42 -28.50 46.86
CA PRO A 15 34.54 -29.14 47.53
C PRO A 15 34.16 -30.15 48.63
N ALA A 16 33.25 -31.09 48.38
CA ALA A 16 33.00 -32.18 49.29
C ALA A 16 32.82 -33.49 48.52
N ASN A 17 33.88 -34.23 48.44
CA ASN A 17 34.07 -35.68 48.19
C ASN A 17 33.10 -36.54 47.37
N THR A 18 32.16 -35.96 46.63
CA THR A 18 31.35 -36.68 45.64
C THR A 18 31.25 -35.80 44.39
N ARG A 19 31.91 -36.25 43.28
CA ARG A 19 31.87 -35.55 41.98
C ARG A 19 30.51 -35.79 41.33
N TYR A 20 29.55 -34.92 41.61
CA TYR A 20 28.31 -34.84 40.79
C TYR A 20 28.52 -33.82 39.70
N LEU A 21 28.63 -34.28 38.46
CA LEU A 21 28.52 -33.44 37.27
C LEU A 21 27.07 -33.04 37.07
N THR A 22 26.70 -31.88 37.60
CA THR A 22 25.40 -31.30 37.33
C THR A 22 25.49 -30.51 36.02
N LEU A 23 24.99 -31.12 34.95
CA LEU A 23 24.87 -30.51 33.64
C LEU A 23 23.66 -29.56 33.66
N TYR A 24 23.87 -28.28 33.91
CA TYR A 24 22.83 -27.27 33.71
C TYR A 24 22.82 -26.90 32.21
N PRO A 25 21.67 -27.03 31.51
CA PRO A 25 21.58 -26.49 30.18
C PRO A 25 21.77 -24.98 30.24
N ARG A 26 22.75 -24.46 29.54
CA ARG A 26 22.97 -23.03 29.39
C ARG A 26 21.68 -22.43 28.86
N LYS A 27 20.96 -21.65 29.68
CA LYS A 27 19.79 -20.90 29.25
C LYS A 27 20.27 -20.04 28.06
N ARG A 28 19.83 -20.39 26.84
CA ARG A 28 20.15 -19.59 25.67
C ARG A 28 19.55 -18.21 25.92
N GLU A 29 20.41 -17.21 26.11
CA GLU A 29 19.94 -15.83 26.24
C GLU A 29 19.25 -15.43 24.94
N SER A 30 17.93 -15.36 24.95
CA SER A 30 17.13 -14.83 23.85
C SER A 30 17.05 -13.32 23.97
N VAL A 31 17.16 -12.62 22.86
CA VAL A 31 16.96 -11.18 22.75
C VAL A 31 15.58 -10.93 22.19
N ASN A 32 14.76 -10.17 22.90
CA ASN A 32 13.44 -9.80 22.42
C ASN A 32 13.56 -8.69 21.38
N VAL A 33 12.86 -8.87 20.27
CA VAL A 33 12.83 -7.94 19.13
C VAL A 33 11.39 -7.62 18.81
N ARG A 34 11.08 -6.34 18.63
CA ARG A 34 9.81 -5.85 18.13
C ARG A 34 10.01 -5.29 16.74
N VAL A 35 9.20 -5.76 15.79
CA VAL A 35 9.18 -5.27 14.41
C VAL A 35 7.84 -4.62 14.14
N THR A 36 7.84 -3.31 13.90
CA THR A 36 6.64 -2.54 13.56
C THR A 36 6.51 -2.47 12.05
N THR A 37 5.46 -3.09 11.50
CA THR A 37 5.05 -2.90 10.10
C THR A 37 4.27 -1.59 9.95
N MET A 38 3.57 -1.38 8.86
CA MET A 38 2.70 -0.21 8.70
C MET A 38 1.34 -0.38 9.40
N ASP A 39 0.96 -1.61 9.72
CA ASP A 39 -0.37 -1.97 10.25
C ASP A 39 -0.35 -2.92 11.45
N ALA A 40 0.83 -3.42 11.85
CA ALA A 40 0.95 -4.37 12.95
C ALA A 40 2.28 -4.24 13.70
N GLU A 41 2.30 -4.75 14.93
CA GLU A 41 3.52 -4.98 15.71
C GLU A 41 3.75 -6.47 15.88
N LEU A 42 4.95 -6.94 15.56
CA LEU A 42 5.37 -8.33 15.64
C LEU A 42 6.49 -8.46 16.69
N GLU A 43 6.37 -9.44 17.57
CA GLU A 43 7.40 -9.72 18.57
C GLU A 43 8.07 -11.08 18.31
N PHE A 44 9.39 -11.07 18.39
CA PHE A 44 10.21 -12.26 18.17
C PHE A 44 11.25 -12.40 19.29
N ALA A 45 11.57 -13.64 19.65
CA ALA A 45 12.71 -13.95 20.49
C ALA A 45 13.82 -14.53 19.61
N ILE A 46 14.90 -13.77 19.40
CA ILE A 46 16.02 -14.16 18.55
C ILE A 46 17.22 -14.61 19.39
N GLN A 47 18.11 -15.38 18.79
CA GLN A 47 19.38 -15.75 19.41
C GLN A 47 20.46 -14.70 19.11
N PRO A 48 21.50 -14.56 19.96
CA PRO A 48 22.63 -13.67 19.68
C PRO A 48 23.35 -13.96 18.35
N SER A 49 23.25 -15.20 17.84
CA SER A 49 23.81 -15.62 16.56
C SER A 49 22.92 -15.31 15.36
N THR A 50 21.65 -14.90 15.58
CA THR A 50 20.69 -14.64 14.50
C THR A 50 21.18 -13.54 13.56
N THR A 51 21.20 -13.84 12.25
CA THR A 51 21.56 -12.87 11.20
C THR A 51 20.39 -11.96 10.87
N GLY A 52 20.68 -10.82 10.23
CA GLY A 52 19.65 -9.93 9.73
C GLY A 52 18.70 -10.63 8.74
N LYS A 53 19.24 -11.52 7.89
CA LYS A 53 18.43 -12.31 6.94
C LYS A 53 17.45 -13.21 7.68
N GLN A 54 17.90 -13.96 8.69
CA GLN A 54 17.02 -14.84 9.45
C GLN A 54 15.88 -14.08 10.14
N LEU A 55 16.15 -12.90 10.69
CA LEU A 55 15.09 -12.05 11.26
C LEU A 55 14.15 -11.54 10.17
N PHE A 56 14.68 -11.07 9.05
CA PHE A 56 13.90 -10.58 7.92
C PHE A 56 13.00 -11.70 7.35
N ASP A 57 13.56 -12.90 7.10
CA ASP A 57 12.82 -14.04 6.58
C ASP A 57 11.68 -14.48 7.54
N GLN A 58 11.92 -14.40 8.85
CA GLN A 58 10.89 -14.68 9.85
C GLN A 58 9.75 -13.66 9.79
N VAL A 59 10.06 -12.37 9.62
CA VAL A 59 9.05 -11.30 9.48
C VAL A 59 8.23 -11.52 8.21
N VAL A 60 8.87 -11.67 7.04
CA VAL A 60 8.15 -11.80 5.77
C VAL A 60 7.30 -13.06 5.71
N LYS A 61 7.77 -14.16 6.32
CA LYS A 61 6.98 -15.40 6.47
C LYS A 61 5.75 -15.18 7.35
N THR A 62 5.89 -14.44 8.45
CA THR A 62 4.78 -14.15 9.36
C THR A 62 3.68 -13.34 8.71
N ILE A 63 4.04 -12.37 7.85
CA ILE A 63 3.06 -11.53 7.15
C ILE A 63 2.62 -12.09 5.78
N GLY A 64 3.18 -13.22 5.33
CA GLY A 64 2.82 -13.86 4.06
C GLY A 64 3.34 -13.12 2.81
N LEU A 65 4.43 -12.33 2.95
CA LEU A 65 4.98 -11.54 1.87
C LEU A 65 5.99 -12.36 1.04
N ARG A 66 5.78 -12.41 -0.29
CA ARG A 66 6.69 -13.07 -1.25
C ARG A 66 7.52 -12.06 -2.06
N GLU A 67 7.02 -10.84 -2.25
CA GLU A 67 7.73 -9.76 -2.98
C GLU A 67 8.73 -9.04 -2.06
N VAL A 68 9.66 -9.81 -1.51
CA VAL A 68 10.59 -9.38 -0.46
C VAL A 68 11.63 -8.35 -0.92
N TRP A 69 11.90 -8.27 -2.22
CA TRP A 69 12.95 -7.43 -2.82
C TRP A 69 12.72 -5.92 -2.68
N TYR A 70 11.50 -5.48 -2.38
CA TYR A 70 11.22 -4.07 -2.14
C TYR A 70 11.52 -3.63 -0.70
N PHE A 71 11.57 -4.55 0.25
CA PHE A 71 11.48 -4.26 1.68
C PHE A 71 12.79 -4.45 2.43
N GLY A 72 12.87 -3.85 3.60
CA GLY A 72 13.96 -4.01 4.52
C GLY A 72 13.55 -3.71 5.95
N LEU A 73 14.47 -4.00 6.88
CA LEU A 73 14.33 -3.66 8.28
C LEU A 73 15.16 -2.40 8.58
N GLN A 74 14.52 -1.37 9.09
CA GLN A 74 15.17 -0.17 9.61
C GLN A 74 15.28 -0.24 11.12
N TYR A 75 16.36 0.28 11.65
CA TYR A 75 16.55 0.49 13.09
C TYR A 75 17.16 1.85 13.37
N MET A 76 16.95 2.35 14.57
CA MET A 76 17.66 3.54 15.06
C MET A 76 19.01 3.09 15.62
N ASP A 77 20.08 3.71 15.13
CA ASP A 77 21.42 3.44 15.67
C ASP A 77 21.68 4.21 16.97
N GLY A 78 22.79 3.91 17.64
CA GLY A 78 23.18 4.56 18.89
C GLY A 78 23.39 6.08 18.80
N LYS A 79 23.40 6.66 17.58
CA LYS A 79 23.50 8.10 17.29
C LYS A 79 22.18 8.74 16.93
N GLY A 80 21.07 7.98 16.95
CA GLY A 80 19.73 8.47 16.63
C GLY A 80 19.38 8.53 15.15
N TYR A 81 20.16 7.88 14.27
CA TYR A 81 19.87 7.84 12.84
C TYR A 81 19.22 6.53 12.43
N TYR A 82 18.20 6.58 11.59
CA TYR A 82 17.64 5.40 10.94
C TYR A 82 18.63 4.78 9.96
N THR A 83 18.82 3.48 10.06
CA THR A 83 19.77 2.70 9.27
C THR A 83 19.12 1.39 8.85
N TRP A 84 19.43 0.92 7.63
CA TRP A 84 18.95 -0.37 7.16
C TRP A 84 19.77 -1.51 7.75
N LEU A 85 19.08 -2.53 8.27
CA LEU A 85 19.71 -3.75 8.78
C LEU A 85 20.42 -4.48 7.63
N LYS A 86 21.68 -4.81 7.84
CA LYS A 86 22.44 -5.64 6.90
C LYS A 86 22.03 -7.09 7.11
N LEU A 87 21.62 -7.74 6.02
CA LEU A 87 21.07 -9.08 6.07
C LEU A 87 22.15 -10.15 6.28
N ASP A 88 23.34 -9.92 5.77
CA ASP A 88 24.53 -10.79 5.86
C ASP A 88 25.18 -10.82 7.25
N LYS A 89 24.88 -9.84 8.11
CA LYS A 89 25.50 -9.69 9.44
C LYS A 89 24.57 -10.11 10.57
N LYS A 90 25.16 -10.56 11.69
CA LYS A 90 24.40 -10.82 12.93
C LYS A 90 23.70 -9.53 13.40
N VAL A 91 22.47 -9.66 13.90
CA VAL A 91 21.72 -8.51 14.47
C VAL A 91 22.50 -7.89 15.62
N SER A 92 23.08 -8.72 16.49
CA SER A 92 23.87 -8.29 17.66
C SER A 92 25.17 -7.57 17.33
N SER A 93 25.72 -7.75 16.12
CA SER A 93 26.98 -7.10 15.67
C SER A 93 26.75 -5.72 15.05
N GLN A 94 25.49 -5.31 14.86
CA GLN A 94 25.13 -4.02 14.29
C GLN A 94 24.80 -3.02 15.40
N GLU A 95 25.06 -1.74 15.14
CA GLU A 95 24.90 -0.66 16.13
C GLU A 95 23.43 -0.32 16.42
N VAL A 96 22.60 -1.35 16.69
CA VAL A 96 21.19 -1.15 17.05
C VAL A 96 21.14 -0.46 18.44
N LYS A 97 20.31 0.56 18.56
CA LYS A 97 20.08 1.22 19.85
C LYS A 97 19.66 0.19 20.89
N LYS A 98 20.36 0.14 22.02
CA LYS A 98 20.11 -0.83 23.08
C LYS A 98 18.80 -0.51 23.81
N GLU A 99 17.77 -1.24 23.46
CA GLU A 99 16.43 -1.19 24.07
C GLU A 99 15.96 -2.63 24.29
N ASN A 100 14.99 -2.83 25.19
CA ASN A 100 14.40 -4.15 25.38
C ASN A 100 12.86 -4.01 25.34
N PRO A 101 12.20 -4.53 24.29
CA PRO A 101 12.73 -5.22 23.10
C PRO A 101 13.49 -4.29 22.14
N LEU A 102 14.42 -4.85 21.34
CA LEU A 102 15.06 -4.13 20.23
C LEU A 102 14.01 -3.72 19.20
N GLN A 103 14.05 -2.46 18.74
CA GLN A 103 13.04 -1.89 17.88
C GLN A 103 13.48 -1.88 16.43
N PHE A 104 12.67 -2.46 15.54
CA PHE A 104 12.84 -2.42 14.09
C PHE A 104 11.55 -1.94 13.41
N LYS A 105 11.71 -1.29 12.26
CA LYS A 105 10.61 -0.91 11.37
C LYS A 105 10.73 -1.69 10.07
N PHE A 106 9.69 -2.41 9.70
CA PHE A 106 9.59 -3.05 8.38
C PHE A 106 9.03 -2.04 7.38
N ARG A 107 9.82 -1.67 6.36
CA ARG A 107 9.48 -0.59 5.42
C ARG A 107 9.91 -0.94 4.01
N ALA A 108 9.21 -0.38 3.01
CA ALA A 108 9.68 -0.39 1.63
C ALA A 108 10.96 0.45 1.53
N LYS A 109 12.00 -0.16 0.98
CA LYS A 109 13.31 0.42 0.75
C LYS A 109 13.48 0.84 -0.70
N PHE A 110 12.93 0.05 -1.60
CA PHE A 110 12.95 0.27 -3.03
C PHE A 110 11.52 0.38 -3.56
N PHE A 111 11.34 1.12 -4.64
CA PHE A 111 10.03 1.40 -5.20
C PHE A 111 9.91 0.82 -6.62
N PRO A 112 8.69 0.43 -7.06
CA PRO A 112 8.46 0.01 -8.43
C PRO A 112 8.61 1.19 -9.40
N GLU A 113 8.90 0.90 -10.66
CA GLU A 113 8.76 1.86 -11.75
C GLU A 113 7.29 2.07 -12.10
N ASP A 114 6.50 0.99 -12.14
CA ASP A 114 5.06 1.01 -12.34
C ASP A 114 4.35 0.10 -11.34
N VAL A 115 3.54 0.71 -10.48
CA VAL A 115 2.81 -0.01 -9.42
C VAL A 115 1.81 -1.02 -9.98
N SER A 116 1.22 -0.75 -11.16
CA SER A 116 0.21 -1.63 -11.78
C SER A 116 0.80 -2.90 -12.35
N GLU A 117 2.02 -2.82 -12.87
CA GLU A 117 2.70 -3.94 -13.51
C GLU A 117 3.50 -4.79 -12.52
N GLU A 118 4.03 -4.15 -11.48
CA GLU A 118 5.07 -4.74 -10.63
C GLU A 118 4.57 -5.21 -9.27
N LEU A 119 3.52 -4.58 -8.69
CA LEU A 119 2.98 -4.99 -7.40
C LEU A 119 1.93 -6.09 -7.57
N ILE A 120 2.29 -7.31 -7.25
CA ILE A 120 1.50 -8.51 -7.55
C ILE A 120 0.55 -8.87 -6.41
N GLN A 121 1.07 -8.94 -5.17
CA GLN A 121 0.30 -9.38 -4.01
C GLN A 121 -0.47 -8.23 -3.36
N ASP A 122 -1.70 -8.49 -2.91
CA ASP A 122 -2.50 -7.51 -2.15
C ASP A 122 -1.76 -6.98 -0.91
N ILE A 123 -1.01 -7.85 -0.22
CA ILE A 123 -0.22 -7.44 0.96
C ILE A 123 0.90 -6.46 0.58
N THR A 124 1.54 -6.64 -0.59
CA THR A 124 2.56 -5.72 -1.10
C THR A 124 1.93 -4.36 -1.40
N GLN A 125 0.81 -4.35 -2.14
CA GLN A 125 0.06 -3.13 -2.46
C GLN A 125 -0.38 -2.40 -1.17
N LYS A 126 -0.90 -3.12 -0.19
CA LYS A 126 -1.32 -2.56 1.11
C LYS A 126 -0.16 -1.90 1.87
N LEU A 127 1.00 -2.57 1.95
CA LEU A 127 2.16 -2.02 2.66
C LEU A 127 2.71 -0.76 1.98
N PHE A 128 2.76 -0.73 0.65
CA PHE A 128 3.11 0.48 -0.11
C PHE A 128 2.08 1.59 0.09
N PHE A 129 0.78 1.27 -0.04
CA PHE A 129 -0.31 2.22 0.18
C PHE A 129 -0.21 2.90 1.54
N LEU A 130 -0.03 2.14 2.61
CA LEU A 130 0.07 2.69 3.96
C LEU A 130 1.32 3.56 4.14
N GLN A 131 2.47 3.13 3.62
CA GLN A 131 3.72 3.90 3.72
C GLN A 131 3.65 5.21 2.93
N ILE A 132 3.14 5.19 1.70
CA ILE A 132 3.00 6.38 0.87
C ILE A 132 1.95 7.33 1.44
N LYS A 133 0.83 6.81 1.93
CA LYS A 133 -0.19 7.59 2.63
C LYS A 133 0.41 8.32 3.84
N GLU A 134 1.20 7.66 4.66
CA GLU A 134 1.87 8.30 5.79
C GLU A 134 2.84 9.39 5.34
N GLY A 135 3.66 9.13 4.29
CA GLY A 135 4.57 10.11 3.72
C GLY A 135 3.87 11.35 3.17
N ILE A 136 2.71 11.19 2.54
CA ILE A 136 1.89 12.31 2.06
C ILE A 136 1.28 13.08 3.24
N LEU A 137 0.69 12.39 4.21
CA LEU A 137 0.07 13.01 5.37
C LEU A 137 1.07 13.73 6.30
N SER A 138 2.34 13.33 6.30
CA SER A 138 3.41 13.98 7.06
C SER A 138 4.14 15.07 6.28
N ASP A 139 3.72 15.37 5.04
CA ASP A 139 4.39 16.29 4.10
C ASP A 139 5.85 15.89 3.75
N GLU A 140 6.25 14.63 4.01
CA GLU A 140 7.51 14.06 3.49
C GLU A 140 7.48 13.92 1.97
N VAL A 141 6.30 13.64 1.41
CA VAL A 141 6.01 13.66 -0.02
C VAL A 141 5.03 14.79 -0.29
N TYR A 142 5.48 15.81 -1.00
CA TYR A 142 4.60 16.91 -1.39
C TYR A 142 3.46 16.40 -2.27
N CYS A 143 2.25 16.83 -1.95
CA CYS A 143 1.04 16.48 -2.70
C CYS A 143 0.16 17.72 -2.88
N PRO A 144 -0.21 18.09 -4.13
CA PRO A 144 -1.13 19.20 -4.37
C PRO A 144 -2.49 19.00 -3.67
N PRO A 145 -3.17 20.07 -3.24
CA PRO A 145 -4.43 19.96 -2.49
C PRO A 145 -5.51 19.14 -3.20
N GLU A 146 -5.74 19.35 -4.49
CA GLU A 146 -6.71 18.61 -5.31
C GLU A 146 -6.38 17.13 -5.37
N THR A 147 -5.10 16.80 -5.56
CA THR A 147 -4.62 15.41 -5.54
C THR A 147 -4.78 14.80 -4.16
N ALA A 148 -4.51 15.55 -3.09
CA ALA A 148 -4.66 15.07 -1.71
C ALA A 148 -6.12 14.69 -1.39
N VAL A 149 -7.11 15.48 -1.85
CA VAL A 149 -8.54 15.18 -1.67
C VAL A 149 -8.94 13.93 -2.46
N LEU A 150 -8.48 13.80 -3.70
CA LEU A 150 -8.75 12.61 -4.51
C LEU A 150 -8.14 11.37 -3.87
N LEU A 151 -6.89 11.44 -3.41
CA LEU A 151 -6.24 10.34 -2.69
C LEU A 151 -6.96 10.01 -1.37
N ALA A 152 -7.47 11.01 -0.66
CA ALA A 152 -8.27 10.80 0.54
C ALA A 152 -9.54 9.98 0.24
N SER A 153 -10.25 10.25 -0.86
CA SER A 153 -11.46 9.51 -1.24
C SER A 153 -11.17 8.03 -1.53
N TYR A 154 -10.07 7.71 -2.24
CA TYR A 154 -9.62 6.33 -2.42
C TYR A 154 -9.20 5.67 -1.09
N SER A 155 -8.56 6.44 -0.20
CA SER A 155 -8.21 5.94 1.13
C SER A 155 -9.43 5.59 1.96
N VAL A 156 -10.52 6.36 1.84
CA VAL A 156 -11.82 6.09 2.49
C VAL A 156 -12.45 4.83 1.89
N GLN A 157 -12.47 4.69 0.55
CA GLN A 157 -12.95 3.47 -0.11
C GLN A 157 -12.16 2.24 0.32
N ALA A 158 -10.83 2.34 0.42
CA ALA A 158 -9.97 1.24 0.88
C ALA A 158 -10.26 0.82 2.32
N LYS A 159 -10.63 1.75 3.19
CA LYS A 159 -10.92 1.47 4.61
C LYS A 159 -12.35 1.01 4.83
N PHE A 160 -13.32 1.75 4.33
CA PHE A 160 -14.74 1.56 4.64
C PHE A 160 -15.48 0.72 3.57
N GLY A 161 -14.95 0.64 2.35
CA GLY A 161 -15.67 0.06 1.20
C GLY A 161 -16.70 1.02 0.64
N ASP A 162 -17.74 0.49 -0.02
CA ASP A 162 -18.75 1.30 -0.68
C ASP A 162 -19.51 2.21 0.30
N TYR A 163 -19.72 3.46 -0.11
CA TYR A 163 -20.55 4.38 0.64
C TYR A 163 -21.96 3.83 0.81
N ASN A 164 -22.44 3.84 2.05
CA ASN A 164 -23.82 3.52 2.43
C ASN A 164 -24.35 4.60 3.37
N LYS A 165 -25.40 5.30 2.94
CA LYS A 165 -26.00 6.41 3.68
C LYS A 165 -26.54 6.01 5.07
N GLU A 166 -26.93 4.77 5.25
CA GLU A 166 -27.47 4.27 6.53
C GLU A 166 -26.36 4.01 7.56
N VAL A 167 -25.17 3.59 7.08
CA VAL A 167 -24.02 3.24 7.92
C VAL A 167 -23.11 4.45 8.12
N HIS A 168 -22.81 5.18 7.05
CA HIS A 168 -21.89 6.31 7.05
C HIS A 168 -22.68 7.61 7.34
N ARG A 169 -23.01 7.82 8.61
CA ARG A 169 -23.67 9.06 9.05
C ARG A 169 -22.69 10.23 8.98
N PRO A 170 -23.19 11.49 8.82
CA PRO A 170 -22.35 12.68 8.90
C PRO A 170 -21.46 12.65 10.16
N GLY A 171 -20.17 12.93 10.00
CA GLY A 171 -19.18 12.84 11.06
C GLY A 171 -18.34 11.55 11.06
N TYR A 172 -18.59 10.59 10.16
CA TYR A 172 -17.87 9.32 10.14
C TYR A 172 -16.38 9.44 9.77
N LEU A 173 -15.98 10.53 9.09
CA LEU A 173 -14.60 10.81 8.72
C LEU A 173 -13.88 11.77 9.70
N LEU A 174 -14.56 12.37 10.66
CA LEU A 174 -13.96 13.39 11.54
C LEU A 174 -12.82 12.87 12.41
N SER A 175 -12.81 11.58 12.72
CA SER A 175 -11.73 10.92 13.48
C SER A 175 -10.56 10.49 12.59
N GLU A 176 -10.70 10.54 11.26
CA GLU A 176 -9.72 10.06 10.32
C GLU A 176 -8.74 11.16 9.92
N ARG A 177 -7.45 10.82 9.90
CA ARG A 177 -6.42 11.68 9.31
C ARG A 177 -6.35 11.39 7.81
N LEU A 178 -6.98 12.24 6.99
CA LEU A 178 -7.13 12.03 5.55
C LEU A 178 -6.34 13.01 4.70
N LEU A 179 -6.06 14.20 5.21
CA LEU A 179 -5.37 15.27 4.50
C LEU A 179 -4.12 15.72 5.25
N PRO A 180 -3.06 16.17 4.54
CA PRO A 180 -1.92 16.82 5.14
C PRO A 180 -2.34 18.08 5.91
N HIS A 181 -1.63 18.39 7.02
CA HIS A 181 -1.93 19.57 7.83
C HIS A 181 -1.84 20.87 7.02
N ARG A 182 -0.84 20.98 6.17
CA ARG A 182 -0.65 22.08 5.23
C ARG A 182 -1.89 22.36 4.39
N VAL A 183 -2.52 21.33 3.81
CA VAL A 183 -3.71 21.47 2.97
C VAL A 183 -4.89 22.04 3.79
N LEU A 184 -5.05 21.56 5.02
CA LEU A 184 -6.10 22.04 5.92
C LEU A 184 -5.90 23.52 6.30
N GLU A 185 -4.66 23.95 6.52
CA GLU A 185 -4.33 25.33 6.87
C GLU A 185 -4.48 26.31 5.71
N GLN A 186 -4.22 25.86 4.49
CA GLN A 186 -4.26 26.67 3.28
C GLN A 186 -5.67 26.95 2.76
N HIS A 187 -6.69 26.33 3.32
CA HIS A 187 -8.07 26.50 2.84
C HIS A 187 -8.99 26.90 3.99
N LYS A 188 -9.85 27.87 3.73
CA LYS A 188 -10.88 28.38 4.67
C LYS A 188 -12.09 27.46 4.71
N LEU A 189 -11.87 26.18 5.05
CA LEU A 189 -12.90 25.16 5.12
C LEU A 189 -12.95 24.54 6.52
N SER A 190 -14.17 24.28 7.01
CA SER A 190 -14.36 23.53 8.26
C SER A 190 -14.10 22.04 8.06
N ARG A 191 -13.97 21.28 9.16
CA ARG A 191 -13.79 19.82 9.09
C ARG A 191 -14.97 19.12 8.44
N GLU A 192 -16.17 19.60 8.70
CA GLU A 192 -17.41 19.08 8.13
C GLU A 192 -17.46 19.33 6.62
N GLN A 193 -17.02 20.49 6.16
CA GLN A 193 -16.94 20.82 4.73
C GLN A 193 -15.88 19.96 4.00
N TRP A 194 -14.78 19.63 4.65
CA TRP A 194 -13.79 18.68 4.11
C TRP A 194 -14.37 17.26 4.03
N GLU A 195 -15.08 16.84 5.09
CA GLU A 195 -15.75 15.54 5.11
C GLU A 195 -16.75 15.41 3.97
N GLU A 196 -17.63 16.41 3.78
CA GLU A 196 -18.64 16.43 2.71
C GLU A 196 -18.01 16.30 1.32
N ARG A 197 -16.90 17.03 1.07
CA ARG A 197 -16.17 16.92 -0.20
C ARG A 197 -15.61 15.54 -0.43
N ILE A 198 -14.92 14.99 0.56
CA ILE A 198 -14.34 13.64 0.46
C ILE A 198 -15.44 12.60 0.29
N GLN A 199 -16.57 12.76 0.97
CA GLN A 199 -17.72 11.87 0.84
C GLN A 199 -18.28 11.84 -0.58
N VAL A 200 -18.46 13.01 -1.23
CA VAL A 200 -18.94 13.08 -2.62
C VAL A 200 -18.05 12.24 -3.55
N TRP A 201 -16.75 12.37 -3.42
CA TRP A 201 -15.80 11.57 -4.23
C TRP A 201 -15.75 10.11 -3.80
N HIS A 202 -15.98 9.80 -2.52
CA HIS A 202 -16.12 8.42 -2.05
C HIS A 202 -17.34 7.73 -2.66
N GLU A 203 -18.46 8.41 -2.79
CA GLU A 203 -19.67 7.88 -3.45
C GLU A 203 -19.41 7.46 -4.91
N GLU A 204 -18.57 8.19 -5.62
CA GLU A 204 -18.19 7.88 -7.01
C GLU A 204 -17.36 6.58 -7.15
N HIS A 205 -16.73 6.11 -6.08
CA HIS A 205 -15.95 4.86 -6.08
C HIS A 205 -16.80 3.63 -5.83
N ARG A 206 -18.12 3.75 -5.81
CA ARG A 206 -19.05 2.65 -5.58
C ARG A 206 -18.77 1.48 -6.53
N GLY A 207 -18.72 0.29 -5.98
CA GLY A 207 -18.40 -0.92 -6.74
C GLY A 207 -16.91 -1.28 -6.79
N MET A 208 -16.02 -0.40 -6.32
CA MET A 208 -14.58 -0.66 -6.28
C MET A 208 -14.20 -1.52 -5.08
N LEU A 209 -13.39 -2.56 -5.31
CA LEU A 209 -12.82 -3.35 -4.22
C LEU A 209 -11.83 -2.52 -3.39
N LYS A 210 -11.62 -2.89 -2.14
CA LYS A 210 -10.68 -2.19 -1.24
C LYS A 210 -9.24 -2.23 -1.78
N GLU A 211 -8.85 -3.37 -2.31
CA GLU A 211 -7.54 -3.60 -2.93
C GLU A 211 -7.38 -2.76 -4.19
N ASP A 212 -8.41 -2.70 -5.05
CA ASP A 212 -8.39 -1.85 -6.24
C ASP A 212 -8.29 -0.36 -5.87
N ALA A 213 -8.95 0.08 -4.80
CA ALA A 213 -8.83 1.45 -4.32
C ALA A 213 -7.41 1.79 -3.81
N MET A 214 -6.72 0.85 -3.16
CA MET A 214 -5.32 1.01 -2.78
C MET A 214 -4.42 1.12 -4.00
N LEU A 215 -4.66 0.32 -5.04
CA LEU A 215 -3.88 0.36 -6.27
C LEU A 215 -4.12 1.66 -7.06
N GLU A 216 -5.37 2.13 -7.17
CA GLU A 216 -5.68 3.43 -7.80
C GLU A 216 -5.03 4.59 -7.04
N TYR A 217 -5.06 4.56 -5.71
CA TYR A 217 -4.29 5.49 -4.89
C TYR A 217 -2.81 5.51 -5.27
N LEU A 218 -2.18 4.34 -5.37
CA LEU A 218 -0.76 4.22 -5.70
C LEU A 218 -0.44 4.67 -7.12
N LYS A 219 -1.33 4.43 -8.10
CA LYS A 219 -1.17 4.90 -9.48
C LYS A 219 -1.11 6.43 -9.58
N ILE A 220 -1.95 7.11 -8.81
CA ILE A 220 -1.94 8.58 -8.75
C ILE A 220 -0.73 9.08 -7.97
N ALA A 221 -0.42 8.45 -6.83
CA ALA A 221 0.66 8.87 -5.96
C ALA A 221 2.05 8.66 -6.60
N GLN A 222 2.24 7.67 -7.48
CA GLN A 222 3.53 7.45 -8.15
C GLN A 222 3.93 8.61 -9.09
N ASP A 223 2.97 9.40 -9.53
CA ASP A 223 3.19 10.55 -10.41
C ASP A 223 3.65 11.81 -9.65
N LEU A 224 3.56 11.81 -8.31
CA LEU A 224 4.10 12.88 -7.48
C LEU A 224 5.63 12.95 -7.64
N GLU A 225 6.16 14.15 -7.73
CA GLU A 225 7.57 14.40 -8.01
C GLU A 225 8.50 13.75 -6.96
N MET A 226 8.12 13.78 -5.69
CA MET A 226 8.91 13.25 -4.58
C MET A 226 8.65 11.77 -4.28
N TYR A 227 7.73 11.11 -4.99
CA TYR A 227 7.42 9.69 -4.76
C TYR A 227 8.62 8.79 -4.99
N GLY A 228 9.00 8.03 -3.98
CA GLY A 228 10.07 7.01 -4.04
C GLY A 228 11.48 7.58 -4.14
N VAL A 229 11.66 8.89 -4.02
CA VAL A 229 12.97 9.54 -4.11
C VAL A 229 13.64 9.59 -2.73
N ASN A 230 14.88 9.12 -2.67
CA ASN A 230 15.74 9.26 -1.50
C ASN A 230 16.70 10.42 -1.70
N TYR A 231 16.56 11.49 -0.92
CA TYR A 231 17.37 12.71 -1.02
C TYR A 231 18.59 12.66 -0.12
N PHE A 232 19.75 13.08 -0.67
CA PHE A 232 21.02 13.20 0.05
C PHE A 232 21.66 14.56 -0.20
N ASP A 233 22.14 15.17 0.88
CA ASP A 233 23.00 16.37 0.78
C ASP A 233 24.31 16.05 0.07
N ILE A 234 24.62 16.79 -0.99
CA ILE A 234 25.89 16.68 -1.72
C ILE A 234 26.44 18.08 -2.04
N LYS A 235 27.71 18.12 -2.43
CA LYS A 235 28.35 19.30 -2.98
C LYS A 235 29.04 18.96 -4.30
N ASN A 236 28.98 19.88 -5.27
CA ASN A 236 29.78 19.76 -6.48
C ASN A 236 31.26 20.11 -6.21
N LYS A 237 32.12 20.11 -7.23
CA LYS A 237 33.55 20.46 -7.10
C LYS A 237 33.77 21.92 -6.67
N LYS A 238 32.85 22.81 -7.02
CA LYS A 238 32.90 24.24 -6.61
C LYS A 238 32.46 24.45 -5.14
N GLY A 239 31.86 23.45 -4.53
CA GLY A 239 31.33 23.51 -3.16
C GLY A 239 29.87 23.94 -3.07
N THR A 240 29.16 24.08 -4.19
CA THR A 240 27.72 24.38 -4.22
C THR A 240 26.93 23.25 -3.58
N GLU A 241 26.03 23.59 -2.67
CA GLU A 241 25.16 22.66 -2.00
C GLU A 241 23.98 22.27 -2.88
N LEU A 242 23.77 20.97 -3.07
CA LEU A 242 22.76 20.40 -3.95
C LEU A 242 22.11 19.18 -3.26
N TRP A 243 20.98 18.71 -3.78
CA TRP A 243 20.42 17.42 -3.44
C TRP A 243 20.68 16.40 -4.53
N LEU A 244 21.11 15.22 -4.13
CA LEU A 244 21.07 14.01 -4.95
C LEU A 244 19.80 13.25 -4.62
N GLY A 245 18.92 13.03 -5.58
CA GLY A 245 17.80 12.09 -5.50
C GLY A 245 18.16 10.75 -6.11
N VAL A 246 17.87 9.68 -5.41
CA VAL A 246 18.05 8.30 -5.87
C VAL A 246 16.69 7.64 -5.88
N ASP A 247 16.25 7.17 -7.04
CA ASP A 247 14.96 6.54 -7.24
C ASP A 247 15.02 5.31 -8.17
N ALA A 248 13.86 4.74 -8.49
CA ALA A 248 13.75 3.58 -9.37
C ALA A 248 14.23 3.83 -10.81
N LEU A 249 14.19 5.09 -11.26
CA LEU A 249 14.48 5.49 -12.64
C LEU A 249 15.93 5.96 -12.84
N GLY A 250 16.66 6.31 -11.77
CA GLY A 250 18.02 6.78 -11.87
C GLY A 250 18.46 7.70 -10.74
N LEU A 251 19.37 8.58 -11.08
CA LEU A 251 19.92 9.61 -10.22
C LEU A 251 19.55 10.98 -10.76
N ASN A 252 19.02 11.83 -9.89
CA ASN A 252 18.61 13.18 -10.24
C ASN A 252 19.26 14.20 -9.31
N ILE A 253 19.65 15.36 -9.86
CA ILE A 253 20.26 16.46 -9.13
C ILE A 253 19.26 17.60 -9.02
N TYR A 254 19.14 18.14 -7.82
CA TYR A 254 18.23 19.24 -7.49
C TYR A 254 18.99 20.38 -6.84
N GLU A 255 18.49 21.60 -7.03
CA GLU A 255 18.92 22.75 -6.26
C GLU A 255 18.55 22.61 -4.77
N LYS A 256 19.23 23.36 -3.91
CA LYS A 256 19.07 23.20 -2.46
C LYS A 256 17.67 23.55 -1.94
N ASP A 257 17.02 24.48 -2.59
CA ASP A 257 15.69 25.02 -2.27
C ASP A 257 14.55 24.42 -3.10
N ASP A 258 14.86 23.55 -4.08
CA ASP A 258 13.88 22.93 -4.97
C ASP A 258 14.08 21.40 -5.05
N LYS A 259 13.26 20.64 -4.32
CA LYS A 259 13.22 19.17 -4.38
C LYS A 259 12.17 18.62 -5.35
N LEU A 260 11.38 19.47 -5.98
CA LEU A 260 10.34 19.06 -6.92
C LEU A 260 10.85 18.97 -8.34
N THR A 261 11.72 19.92 -8.74
CA THR A 261 12.15 20.07 -10.13
C THR A 261 13.64 19.73 -10.26
N PRO A 262 13.96 18.48 -10.65
CA PRO A 262 15.36 18.13 -10.92
C PRO A 262 15.92 18.93 -12.09
N LYS A 263 17.21 19.27 -12.03
CA LYS A 263 17.91 20.02 -13.08
C LYS A 263 18.66 19.09 -14.04
N ILE A 264 19.18 17.99 -13.53
CA ILE A 264 20.00 17.02 -14.28
C ILE A 264 19.62 15.62 -13.86
N GLY A 265 19.52 14.71 -14.83
CA GLY A 265 19.17 13.30 -14.58
C GLY A 265 20.14 12.33 -15.26
N PHE A 266 20.44 11.24 -14.58
CA PHE A 266 21.23 10.11 -15.07
C PHE A 266 20.42 8.82 -14.93
N PRO A 267 19.87 8.28 -16.04
CA PRO A 267 19.16 6.99 -16.01
C PRO A 267 20.13 5.84 -15.68
N TRP A 268 19.61 4.79 -15.09
CA TRP A 268 20.42 3.60 -14.77
C TRP A 268 21.11 2.99 -15.99
N SER A 269 20.50 3.10 -17.18
CA SER A 269 21.04 2.64 -18.46
C SER A 269 22.33 3.35 -18.90
N GLU A 270 22.66 4.51 -18.35
CA GLU A 270 23.86 5.26 -18.71
C GLU A 270 25.00 5.11 -17.69
N ILE A 271 24.77 4.44 -16.57
CA ILE A 271 25.74 4.32 -15.49
C ILE A 271 26.46 2.97 -15.58
N ARG A 272 27.78 3.02 -15.77
CA ARG A 272 28.64 1.82 -15.84
C ARG A 272 29.16 1.38 -14.50
N ASN A 273 29.69 2.32 -13.71
CA ASN A 273 30.35 2.02 -12.45
C ASN A 273 30.11 3.13 -11.44
N ILE A 274 29.96 2.75 -10.19
CA ILE A 274 29.82 3.65 -9.05
C ILE A 274 30.89 3.31 -8.04
N SER A 275 31.63 4.33 -7.57
CA SER A 275 32.66 4.18 -6.56
C SER A 275 32.72 5.38 -5.63
N PHE A 276 33.29 5.21 -4.46
CA PHE A 276 33.60 6.32 -3.57
C PHE A 276 34.91 6.10 -2.82
N ASN A 277 35.56 7.22 -2.47
CA ASN A 277 36.71 7.27 -1.60
C ASN A 277 36.47 8.38 -0.57
N ASP A 278 36.32 8.00 0.70
CA ASP A 278 35.91 8.89 1.81
C ASP A 278 34.65 9.69 1.44
N LYS A 279 34.76 11.01 1.33
CA LYS A 279 33.65 11.91 1.00
C LYS A 279 33.37 12.04 -0.49
N LYS A 280 34.36 11.69 -1.34
CA LYS A 280 34.26 11.81 -2.78
C LYS A 280 33.52 10.62 -3.37
N PHE A 281 32.43 10.88 -4.08
CA PHE A 281 31.64 9.89 -4.82
C PHE A 281 31.85 10.06 -6.31
N ILE A 282 32.01 8.97 -7.04
CA ILE A 282 32.34 8.97 -8.46
C ILE A 282 31.39 8.03 -9.18
N ILE A 283 30.70 8.54 -10.20
CA ILE A 283 29.87 7.77 -11.11
C ILE A 283 30.51 7.81 -12.49
N LYS A 284 30.79 6.65 -13.03
CA LYS A 284 31.39 6.51 -14.37
C LYS A 284 30.30 6.19 -15.38
N PRO A 285 30.11 7.01 -16.40
CA PRO A 285 29.16 6.75 -17.45
C PRO A 285 29.60 5.58 -18.35
N ILE A 286 28.63 5.01 -19.10
CA ILE A 286 28.91 3.99 -20.12
C ILE A 286 29.71 4.59 -21.26
N ASP A 287 29.39 5.80 -21.68
CA ASP A 287 30.19 6.53 -22.67
C ASP A 287 31.58 6.86 -22.12
N LYS A 288 32.58 6.14 -22.59
CA LYS A 288 33.99 6.28 -22.18
C LYS A 288 34.59 7.65 -22.54
N LYS A 289 33.96 8.42 -23.43
CA LYS A 289 34.42 9.77 -23.82
C LYS A 289 33.91 10.84 -22.86
N SER A 290 32.88 10.55 -22.11
CA SER A 290 32.33 11.45 -21.11
C SER A 290 33.17 11.44 -19.84
N PRO A 291 33.35 12.60 -19.16
CA PRO A 291 34.08 12.68 -17.89
C PRO A 291 33.31 11.92 -16.78
N ASP A 292 34.03 11.60 -15.71
CA ASP A 292 33.43 11.05 -14.51
C ASP A 292 32.55 12.12 -13.83
N PHE A 293 31.34 11.74 -13.43
CA PHE A 293 30.48 12.56 -12.59
C PHE A 293 30.91 12.45 -11.13
N VAL A 294 31.31 13.58 -10.53
CA VAL A 294 31.93 13.60 -9.19
C VAL A 294 31.21 14.56 -8.27
N PHE A 295 30.82 14.08 -7.09
CA PHE A 295 30.29 14.93 -6.02
C PHE A 295 30.89 14.55 -4.65
N TYR A 296 30.62 15.36 -3.64
CA TYR A 296 31.12 15.17 -2.28
C TYR A 296 29.96 15.08 -1.30
N ALA A 297 29.91 14.01 -0.53
CA ALA A 297 28.97 13.87 0.59
C ALA A 297 29.57 14.43 1.89
N PRO A 298 28.73 14.86 2.84
CA PRO A 298 29.20 15.41 4.11
C PRO A 298 30.05 14.41 4.95
N ARG A 299 29.73 13.13 4.85
CA ARG A 299 30.34 12.05 5.64
C ARG A 299 30.41 10.75 4.85
N LEU A 300 31.44 9.94 5.09
CA LEU A 300 31.64 8.60 4.51
C LEU A 300 30.39 7.70 4.62
N ARG A 301 29.69 7.75 5.76
CA ARG A 301 28.47 6.98 5.98
C ARG A 301 27.37 7.27 4.96
N ILE A 302 27.27 8.52 4.50
CA ILE A 302 26.29 8.91 3.47
C ILE A 302 26.64 8.24 2.14
N ASN A 303 27.92 8.24 1.74
CA ASN A 303 28.37 7.55 0.53
C ASN A 303 28.08 6.04 0.57
N LYS A 304 28.29 5.40 1.73
CA LYS A 304 27.92 3.98 1.90
C LYS A 304 26.41 3.75 1.70
N ARG A 305 25.58 4.67 2.18
CA ARG A 305 24.11 4.59 2.00
C ARG A 305 23.70 4.83 0.55
N ILE A 306 24.29 5.84 -0.10
CA ILE A 306 24.05 6.14 -1.52
C ILE A 306 24.40 4.92 -2.36
N LEU A 307 25.60 4.34 -2.18
CA LEU A 307 26.02 3.16 -2.93
C LEU A 307 25.04 1.98 -2.75
N GLN A 308 24.65 1.69 -1.51
CA GLN A 308 23.69 0.62 -1.22
C GLN A 308 22.34 0.82 -1.95
N LEU A 309 21.83 2.05 -1.99
CA LEU A 309 20.57 2.35 -2.68
C LEU A 309 20.73 2.30 -4.19
N CYS A 310 21.84 2.80 -4.73
CA CYS A 310 22.15 2.72 -6.15
C CYS A 310 22.22 1.24 -6.61
N MET A 311 22.95 0.41 -5.88
CA MET A 311 23.10 -1.02 -6.20
C MET A 311 21.74 -1.73 -6.23
N GLY A 312 20.91 -1.55 -5.20
CA GLY A 312 19.62 -2.22 -5.13
C GLY A 312 18.61 -1.69 -6.16
N ASN A 313 18.57 -0.38 -6.43
CA ASN A 313 17.72 0.16 -7.49
C ASN A 313 18.17 -0.33 -8.87
N HIS A 314 19.48 -0.35 -9.14
CA HIS A 314 20.01 -0.87 -10.39
C HIS A 314 19.73 -2.38 -10.57
N GLU A 315 19.86 -3.19 -9.52
CA GLU A 315 19.52 -4.61 -9.55
C GLU A 315 18.05 -4.82 -9.92
N LEU A 316 17.14 -4.05 -9.32
CA LEU A 316 15.72 -4.09 -9.66
C LEU A 316 15.45 -3.57 -11.07
N TYR A 317 16.17 -2.52 -11.52
CA TYR A 317 16.10 -2.02 -12.88
C TYR A 317 16.46 -3.10 -13.89
N MET A 318 17.55 -3.84 -13.67
CA MET A 318 17.99 -4.96 -14.49
C MET A 318 17.01 -6.14 -14.45
N ARG A 319 16.45 -6.44 -13.28
CA ARG A 319 15.47 -7.50 -13.10
C ARG A 319 14.20 -7.25 -13.93
N ARG A 320 13.70 -6.01 -13.95
CA ARG A 320 12.50 -5.62 -14.71
C ARG A 320 12.64 -5.80 -16.22
N ARG A 321 13.87 -5.76 -16.73
CA ARG A 321 14.20 -5.87 -18.15
C ARG A 321 14.58 -7.30 -18.57
N LYS A 322 14.48 -8.25 -17.64
CA LYS A 322 14.60 -9.68 -17.88
C LYS A 322 13.21 -10.32 -17.89
N PRO A 323 13.02 -11.46 -18.58
CA PRO A 323 11.78 -12.23 -18.47
C PRO A 323 11.47 -12.58 -17.02
N ASP A 324 10.19 -12.57 -16.67
CA ASP A 324 9.75 -12.99 -15.34
C ASP A 324 10.19 -14.42 -15.03
N THR A 325 10.69 -14.64 -13.83
CA THR A 325 10.98 -15.98 -13.33
C THR A 325 9.70 -16.81 -13.20
N ILE A 326 9.81 -18.13 -13.21
CA ILE A 326 8.67 -19.04 -13.04
C ILE A 326 7.88 -18.70 -11.77
N GLU A 327 8.57 -18.37 -10.69
CA GLU A 327 7.94 -17.96 -9.43
C GLU A 327 7.10 -16.69 -9.58
N VAL A 328 7.62 -15.68 -10.27
CA VAL A 328 6.88 -14.41 -10.53
C VAL A 328 5.67 -14.66 -11.43
N GLN A 329 5.82 -15.51 -12.47
CA GLN A 329 4.72 -15.90 -13.35
C GLN A 329 3.61 -16.63 -12.59
N GLN A 330 3.96 -17.55 -11.69
CA GLN A 330 3.02 -18.25 -10.81
C GLN A 330 2.30 -17.28 -9.86
N MET A 331 3.04 -16.34 -9.22
CA MET A 331 2.42 -15.31 -8.39
C MET A 331 1.41 -14.46 -9.17
N LYS A 332 1.77 -14.03 -10.40
CA LYS A 332 0.87 -13.25 -11.25
C LYS A 332 -0.37 -14.05 -11.66
N ALA A 333 -0.23 -15.34 -11.95
CA ALA A 333 -1.36 -16.21 -12.26
C ALA A 333 -2.29 -16.37 -11.05
N GLN A 334 -1.74 -16.70 -9.88
CA GLN A 334 -2.48 -16.84 -8.63
C GLN A 334 -3.22 -15.54 -8.26
N ALA A 335 -2.56 -14.39 -8.33
CA ALA A 335 -3.19 -13.08 -8.03
C ALA A 335 -4.37 -12.77 -8.96
N ARG A 336 -4.29 -13.16 -10.25
CA ARG A 336 -5.41 -13.02 -11.19
C ARG A 336 -6.59 -13.91 -10.82
N GLU A 337 -6.34 -15.15 -10.47
CA GLU A 337 -7.38 -16.10 -10.05
C GLU A 337 -8.07 -15.62 -8.76
N GLU A 338 -7.30 -15.21 -7.76
CA GLU A 338 -7.82 -14.66 -6.50
C GLU A 338 -8.67 -13.40 -6.75
N LYS A 339 -8.24 -12.52 -7.65
CA LYS A 339 -9.01 -11.32 -8.01
C LYS A 339 -10.32 -11.67 -8.70
N GLN A 340 -10.32 -12.63 -9.65
CA GLN A 340 -11.52 -13.10 -10.33
C GLN A 340 -12.50 -13.75 -9.34
N GLN A 341 -11.99 -14.57 -8.43
CA GLN A 341 -12.81 -15.20 -7.41
C GLN A 341 -13.49 -14.16 -6.50
N LYS A 342 -12.74 -13.17 -5.99
CA LYS A 342 -13.29 -12.08 -5.17
C LYS A 342 -14.38 -11.29 -5.91
N GLN A 343 -14.19 -11.04 -7.23
CA GLN A 343 -15.18 -10.36 -8.04
C GLN A 343 -16.46 -11.18 -8.21
N MET A 344 -16.34 -12.49 -8.42
CA MET A 344 -17.49 -13.39 -8.51
C MET A 344 -18.25 -13.50 -7.21
N GLU A 345 -17.54 -13.67 -6.08
CA GLU A 345 -18.14 -13.71 -4.74
C GLU A 345 -18.92 -12.42 -4.45
N ARG A 346 -18.32 -11.27 -4.77
CA ARG A 346 -18.99 -9.98 -4.60
C ARG A 346 -20.26 -9.86 -5.45
N ALA A 347 -20.19 -10.26 -6.72
CA ALA A 347 -21.34 -10.24 -7.61
C ALA A 347 -22.46 -11.17 -7.13
N GLN A 348 -22.13 -12.34 -6.62
CA GLN A 348 -23.08 -13.28 -5.99
C GLN A 348 -23.74 -12.65 -4.76
N LEU A 349 -22.96 -12.07 -3.89
CA LEU A 349 -23.43 -11.42 -2.65
C LEU A 349 -24.34 -10.22 -2.94
N GLU A 350 -24.02 -9.43 -3.97
CA GLU A 350 -24.86 -8.31 -4.41
C GLU A 350 -26.19 -8.81 -5.02
N ASN A 351 -26.15 -9.88 -5.83
CA ASN A 351 -27.36 -10.49 -6.37
C ASN A 351 -28.25 -11.07 -5.24
N GLU A 352 -27.66 -11.72 -4.25
CA GLU A 352 -28.40 -12.21 -3.10
C GLU A 352 -29.02 -11.08 -2.29
N LYS A 353 -28.28 -10.00 -2.10
CA LYS A 353 -28.79 -8.78 -1.42
C LYS A 353 -29.98 -8.18 -2.18
N LYS A 354 -29.89 -8.05 -3.52
CA LYS A 354 -30.99 -7.58 -4.36
C LYS A 354 -32.22 -8.50 -4.28
N LYS A 355 -32.01 -9.83 -4.25
CA LYS A 355 -33.11 -10.77 -4.07
C LYS A 355 -33.78 -10.61 -2.69
N ARG A 356 -33.01 -10.44 -1.62
CA ARG A 356 -33.55 -10.20 -0.28
C ARG A 356 -34.33 -8.90 -0.20
N GLU A 357 -33.82 -7.81 -0.78
CA GLU A 357 -34.51 -6.52 -0.83
C GLU A 357 -35.81 -6.61 -1.63
N ALA A 358 -35.84 -7.38 -2.72
CA ALA A 358 -37.04 -7.61 -3.50
C ALA A 358 -38.10 -8.38 -2.70
N ILE A 359 -37.69 -9.47 -2.01
CA ILE A 359 -38.57 -10.27 -1.14
C ILE A 359 -39.11 -9.42 0.02
N GLU A 360 -38.29 -8.58 0.63
CA GLU A 360 -38.73 -7.69 1.73
C GLU A 360 -39.76 -6.66 1.23
N LYS A 361 -39.55 -6.07 0.05
CA LYS A 361 -40.53 -5.17 -0.57
C LYS A 361 -41.87 -5.86 -0.87
N GLU A 362 -41.80 -7.09 -1.40
CA GLU A 362 -43.00 -7.88 -1.67
C GLU A 362 -43.75 -8.22 -0.38
N LYS A 363 -43.03 -8.56 0.67
CA LYS A 363 -43.57 -8.82 2.00
C LYS A 363 -44.24 -7.56 2.59
N GLU A 364 -43.60 -6.39 2.48
CA GLU A 364 -44.20 -5.12 2.93
C GLU A 364 -45.46 -4.77 2.13
N GLN A 365 -45.46 -5.08 0.82
CA GLN A 365 -46.65 -4.83 -0.01
C GLN A 365 -47.78 -5.75 0.40
N MET A 366 -47.54 -7.03 0.60
CA MET A 366 -48.56 -7.98 1.08
C MET A 366 -49.10 -7.62 2.46
N GLU A 367 -48.26 -7.11 3.36
CA GLU A 367 -48.72 -6.68 4.69
C GLU A 367 -49.60 -5.42 4.60
N ARG A 368 -49.29 -4.49 3.68
CA ARG A 368 -50.17 -3.32 3.38
C ARG A 368 -51.50 -3.77 2.81
N GLU A 369 -51.50 -4.69 1.84
CA GLU A 369 -52.74 -5.23 1.25
C GLU A 369 -53.60 -5.96 2.31
N LYS A 370 -52.95 -6.74 3.18
CA LYS A 370 -53.62 -7.39 4.32
C LYS A 370 -54.26 -6.39 5.27
N GLN A 371 -53.54 -5.29 5.59
CA GLN A 371 -54.09 -4.24 6.46
C GLN A 371 -55.30 -3.51 5.81
N ASP A 372 -55.23 -3.26 4.48
CA ASP A 372 -56.34 -2.66 3.74
C ASP A 372 -57.57 -3.59 3.69
N LEU A 373 -57.35 -4.88 3.47
CA LEU A 373 -58.41 -5.89 3.54
C LEU A 373 -59.03 -6.02 4.91
N MET A 374 -58.24 -5.97 5.98
CA MET A 374 -58.74 -5.96 7.36
C MET A 374 -59.59 -4.71 7.65
N LEU A 375 -59.16 -3.55 7.16
CA LEU A 375 -59.91 -2.30 7.30
C LEU A 375 -61.25 -2.38 6.56
N ARG A 376 -61.28 -2.93 5.35
CA ARG A 376 -62.50 -3.16 4.59
C ARG A 376 -63.44 -4.15 5.30
N LEU A 377 -62.90 -5.22 5.84
CA LEU A 377 -63.66 -6.21 6.60
C LEU A 377 -64.33 -5.55 7.83
N TYR A 378 -63.58 -4.75 8.58
CA TYR A 378 -64.10 -4.03 9.72
C TYR A 378 -65.23 -3.03 9.31
N GLN A 379 -65.08 -2.32 8.17
CA GLN A 379 -66.11 -1.45 7.63
C GLN A 379 -67.38 -2.23 7.22
N PHE A 380 -67.23 -3.44 6.66
CA PHE A 380 -68.35 -4.31 6.33
C PHE A 380 -69.05 -4.83 7.58
N GLU A 381 -68.30 -5.25 8.61
CA GLU A 381 -68.85 -5.67 9.89
C GLU A 381 -69.62 -4.53 10.59
N GLU A 382 -69.13 -3.31 10.50
CA GLU A 382 -69.84 -2.14 11.05
C GLU A 382 -71.12 -1.80 10.27
N LYS A 383 -71.10 -1.96 8.93
CA LYS A 383 -72.27 -1.81 8.09
C LYS A 383 -73.31 -2.92 8.35
N THR A 384 -72.90 -4.17 8.53
CA THR A 384 -73.81 -5.25 8.88
C THR A 384 -74.42 -5.05 10.27
N LYS A 385 -73.62 -4.64 11.26
CA LYS A 385 -74.14 -4.30 12.61
C LYS A 385 -75.10 -3.12 12.58
N LYS A 386 -74.92 -2.16 11.69
CA LYS A 386 -75.84 -1.03 11.48
C LYS A 386 -77.13 -1.49 10.77
N ALA A 387 -77.03 -2.42 9.80
CA ALA A 387 -78.16 -3.00 9.09
C ALA A 387 -79.00 -3.92 10.01
N GLU A 388 -78.36 -4.68 10.92
CA GLU A 388 -79.01 -5.54 11.93
C GLU A 388 -79.78 -4.69 12.98
N LYS A 389 -79.40 -3.43 13.20
CA LYS A 389 -80.12 -2.48 14.09
C LYS A 389 -81.26 -1.71 13.42
N GLY A 390 -81.36 -1.75 12.06
CA GLY A 390 -82.39 -1.11 11.27
C GLY A 390 -82.88 -2.05 10.19
N GLU A 391 -84.02 -2.70 10.46
CA GLU A 391 -84.83 -3.52 9.55
C GLU A 391 -84.13 -4.48 8.58
N ALA A 392 -84.12 -5.65 8.95
CA ALA A 392 -84.52 -6.93 8.44
C ALA A 392 -84.01 -7.83 7.46
N ARG A 393 -84.23 -8.67 7.06
CA ARG A 393 -84.38 -10.11 6.68
C ARG A 393 -83.77 -10.53 5.33
N ASP A 394 -83.46 -9.63 4.40
CA ASP A 394 -83.09 -10.08 3.05
C ASP A 394 -81.62 -9.96 2.60
N PHE A 395 -80.76 -9.43 3.45
CA PHE A 395 -79.35 -9.21 3.08
C PHE A 395 -78.34 -10.28 3.60
N GLN A 396 -78.78 -11.14 4.49
CA GLN A 396 -77.90 -12.09 5.26
C GLN A 396 -77.42 -13.28 4.43
N THR A 397 -78.10 -13.62 3.31
CA THR A 397 -77.77 -14.83 2.54
C THR A 397 -76.77 -14.59 1.41
N LEU A 398 -76.61 -13.36 0.93
CA LEU A 398 -75.73 -13.03 -0.20
C LEU A 398 -74.30 -12.68 0.19
N VAL A 399 -74.07 -12.10 1.38
CA VAL A 399 -72.76 -11.61 1.82
C VAL A 399 -71.87 -12.75 2.38
N CYS A 400 -72.44 -13.79 2.97
CA CYS A 400 -71.69 -14.87 3.59
C CYS A 400 -70.96 -15.78 2.57
N CYS A 401 -71.51 -15.96 1.37
CA CYS A 401 -70.91 -16.83 0.33
C CYS A 401 -69.75 -16.22 -0.46
N TYR A 402 -69.67 -14.90 -0.51
CA TYR A 402 -68.63 -14.23 -1.29
C TYR A 402 -67.36 -13.95 -0.50
N CYS A 403 -67.48 -13.62 0.77
CA CYS A 403 -66.33 -13.27 1.64
C CYS A 403 -65.54 -14.48 2.14
N THR A 404 -66.19 -15.61 2.42
CA THR A 404 -65.51 -16.81 2.94
C THR A 404 -64.66 -17.52 1.89
N ASN A 405 -65.05 -17.51 0.62
CA ASN A 405 -64.27 -18.16 -0.44
C ASN A 405 -63.01 -17.38 -0.87
N SER A 406 -63.02 -16.06 -0.81
CA SER A 406 -61.85 -15.24 -1.11
C SER A 406 -60.83 -15.22 0.01
N LEU A 407 -61.28 -15.11 1.27
CA LEU A 407 -60.40 -15.10 2.45
C LEU A 407 -59.73 -16.44 2.70
N THR A 408 -60.47 -17.57 2.55
CA THR A 408 -59.89 -18.91 2.72
C THR A 408 -58.86 -19.22 1.64
N ARG A 409 -59.01 -18.73 0.43
CA ARG A 409 -58.05 -18.92 -0.65
C ARG A 409 -56.78 -18.09 -0.46
N LEU A 410 -56.86 -16.89 0.05
CA LEU A 410 -55.72 -16.03 0.39
C LEU A 410 -54.98 -16.48 1.64
N LEU A 411 -55.70 -16.90 2.69
CA LEU A 411 -55.08 -17.41 3.93
C LEU A 411 -54.38 -18.78 3.77
N LEU A 412 -54.70 -19.56 2.75
CA LEU A 412 -54.06 -20.83 2.46
C LEU A 412 -52.81 -20.67 1.53
N LEU A 413 -52.73 -19.59 0.76
CA LEU A 413 -51.59 -19.33 -0.14
C LEU A 413 -50.38 -18.67 0.55
N ILE A 414 -50.64 -17.76 1.51
CA ILE A 414 -49.60 -17.01 2.21
C ILE A 414 -48.61 -17.91 3.00
N PRO A 415 -49.07 -18.93 3.80
CA PRO A 415 -48.14 -19.79 4.55
C PRO A 415 -47.30 -20.70 3.63
N ARG A 416 -47.77 -21.00 2.43
CA ARG A 416 -47.11 -21.92 1.49
C ARG A 416 -45.95 -21.23 0.78
N GLN A 417 -46.14 -20.02 0.29
CA GLN A 417 -45.09 -19.22 -0.32
C GLN A 417 -44.02 -18.76 0.67
N ALA A 418 -44.43 -18.40 1.88
CA ALA A 418 -43.50 -18.05 2.95
C ALA A 418 -42.63 -19.24 3.42
N LYS A 419 -43.20 -20.47 3.43
CA LYS A 419 -42.45 -21.69 3.75
C LYS A 419 -41.50 -22.11 2.62
N GLU A 420 -41.88 -21.94 1.36
CA GLU A 420 -41.01 -22.21 0.21
C GLU A 420 -39.82 -21.23 0.18
N ALA A 421 -40.06 -19.94 0.40
CA ALA A 421 -39.00 -18.94 0.48
C ALA A 421 -38.06 -19.14 1.68
N GLN A 422 -38.58 -19.58 2.83
CA GLN A 422 -37.74 -19.94 3.99
C GLN A 422 -36.90 -21.19 3.75
N ASN A 423 -37.41 -22.20 3.06
CA ASN A 423 -36.65 -23.39 2.71
C ASN A 423 -35.54 -23.13 1.73
N ASP A 424 -35.77 -22.23 0.74
CA ASP A 424 -34.75 -21.81 -0.22
C ASP A 424 -33.64 -20.97 0.45
N LEU A 425 -33.99 -20.17 1.46
CA LEU A 425 -33.04 -19.38 2.26
C LEU A 425 -32.14 -20.29 3.14
N VAL A 426 -32.69 -21.36 3.70
CA VAL A 426 -31.94 -22.33 4.49
C VAL A 426 -30.99 -23.13 3.59
N LYS A 427 -31.46 -23.54 2.40
CA LYS A 427 -30.68 -24.30 1.42
C LYS A 427 -29.47 -23.52 0.90
N THR A 428 -29.69 -22.26 0.51
CA THR A 428 -28.61 -21.38 0.06
C THR A 428 -27.62 -21.06 1.18
N ARG A 429 -28.07 -20.98 2.44
CA ARG A 429 -27.19 -20.78 3.60
C ARG A 429 -26.33 -22.01 3.90
N GLU A 430 -26.87 -23.21 3.73
CA GLU A 430 -26.15 -24.48 3.90
C GLU A 430 -25.13 -24.68 2.76
N GLU A 431 -25.48 -24.33 1.51
CA GLU A 431 -24.56 -24.35 0.37
C GLU A 431 -23.41 -23.36 0.56
N LEU A 432 -23.68 -22.15 1.05
CA LEU A 432 -22.65 -21.15 1.37
C LEU A 432 -21.71 -21.61 2.49
N HIS A 433 -22.27 -22.30 3.51
CA HIS A 433 -21.47 -22.82 4.64
C HIS A 433 -20.57 -23.98 4.18
N MET A 434 -21.01 -24.81 3.24
CA MET A 434 -20.18 -25.88 2.68
C MET A 434 -19.00 -25.33 1.85
N VAL A 435 -19.19 -24.25 1.10
CA VAL A 435 -18.12 -23.61 0.31
C VAL A 435 -17.09 -22.93 1.22
N MET A 436 -17.51 -22.40 2.38
CA MET A 436 -16.60 -21.71 3.31
C MET A 436 -15.82 -22.66 4.24
N THR A 437 -16.14 -23.94 4.28
CA THR A 437 -15.49 -24.92 5.21
C THR A 437 -14.42 -25.81 4.56
N VAL A 438 -14.13 -25.61 3.27
CA VAL A 438 -13.03 -26.33 2.61
C VAL A 438 -11.71 -25.61 2.90
N PRO A 439 -10.78 -26.19 3.66
CA PRO A 439 -9.47 -25.58 3.90
C PRO A 439 -8.65 -25.60 2.62
N PRO A 440 -7.87 -24.52 2.34
CA PRO A 440 -7.00 -24.48 1.18
C PRO A 440 -5.89 -25.53 1.30
N PRO A 441 -5.43 -26.12 0.17
CA PRO A 441 -4.35 -27.08 0.17
C PRO A 441 -3.05 -26.44 0.68
N PRO A 442 -2.20 -27.20 1.40
CA PRO A 442 -0.95 -26.69 1.93
C PRO A 442 0.02 -26.32 0.80
N PRO A 443 0.81 -25.24 0.97
CA PRO A 443 1.79 -24.82 -0.02
C PRO A 443 2.95 -25.85 -0.09
N PRO A 444 3.54 -26.05 -1.28
CA PRO A 444 4.70 -26.93 -1.44
C PRO A 444 5.93 -26.38 -0.70
N PRO A 445 6.83 -27.24 -0.20
CA PRO A 445 7.99 -26.82 0.55
C PRO A 445 9.00 -26.09 -0.35
N PRO A 446 9.71 -25.09 0.17
CA PRO A 446 10.70 -24.33 -0.58
C PRO A 446 11.95 -25.18 -0.84
N MET A 447 12.37 -25.23 -2.10
CA MET A 447 13.71 -25.72 -2.46
C MET A 447 14.75 -24.68 -2.07
N TYR A 448 15.75 -25.13 -1.30
CA TYR A 448 16.94 -24.35 -0.97
C TYR A 448 18.02 -24.66 -1.98
N ASP A 449 18.46 -23.65 -2.73
CA ASP A 449 19.75 -23.67 -3.40
C ASP A 449 20.81 -23.12 -2.45
N ASN A 450 21.77 -23.98 -2.15
CA ASN A 450 22.99 -23.62 -1.44
C ASN A 450 23.90 -22.82 -2.38
N LEU A 451 24.26 -21.63 -2.00
CA LEU A 451 25.42 -20.93 -2.53
C LEU A 451 26.42 -20.71 -1.40
N ASP A 452 27.62 -21.23 -1.68
CA ASP A 452 28.77 -21.33 -0.80
C ASP A 452 29.26 -19.98 -0.25
N ASP A 453 29.73 -20.13 0.96
CA ASP A 453 30.41 -19.20 1.83
C ASP A 453 31.83 -18.91 1.30
N ASN A 454 32.23 -17.65 1.21
CA ASN A 454 33.59 -17.24 1.32
C ASN A 454 33.72 -15.95 2.14
N SER A 455 34.23 -16.16 3.33
CA SER A 455 34.71 -15.14 4.23
C SER A 455 35.97 -14.49 3.69
N ASP A 456 36.06 -13.17 3.73
CA ASP A 456 37.33 -12.53 4.06
C ASP A 456 37.12 -11.19 4.74
N SER A 457 37.73 -11.10 5.90
CA SER A 457 37.95 -9.93 6.71
C SER A 457 39.22 -9.25 6.24
N GLU A 458 39.13 -7.96 5.87
CA GLU A 458 40.25 -7.02 6.06
C GLU A 458 39.79 -5.59 6.02
N GLU A 459 40.00 -4.87 7.11
CA GLU A 459 39.98 -3.41 7.20
C GLU A 459 41.22 -2.87 6.50
N ASN A 460 41.04 -2.35 5.29
CA ASN A 460 42.02 -1.46 4.67
C ASN A 460 41.26 -0.34 3.98
N THR A 461 41.83 0.84 3.96
CA THR A 461 41.41 2.04 3.23
C THR A 461 41.26 1.74 1.74
N SER A 462 40.21 0.99 1.40
CA SER A 462 39.93 0.55 0.04
C SER A 462 38.84 1.41 -0.58
N THR A 463 39.11 1.82 -1.80
CA THR A 463 38.12 2.39 -2.70
C THR A 463 37.00 1.36 -2.89
N HIS A 464 35.80 1.66 -2.39
CA HIS A 464 34.63 0.81 -2.64
C HIS A 464 34.13 1.07 -4.05
N SER A 465 34.09 0.07 -4.89
CA SER A 465 33.65 0.16 -6.29
C SER A 465 32.64 -0.95 -6.59
N ALA A 466 31.64 -0.62 -7.40
CA ALA A 466 30.67 -1.56 -7.92
C ALA A 466 30.51 -1.33 -9.43
N ASP A 467 30.72 -2.37 -10.22
CA ASP A 467 30.44 -2.37 -11.65
C ASP A 467 28.97 -2.73 -11.89
N LEU A 468 28.29 -1.89 -12.65
CA LEU A 468 26.91 -2.08 -13.04
C LEU A 468 26.88 -2.67 -14.44
N GLN A 469 26.54 -3.96 -14.54
CA GLN A 469 26.47 -4.65 -15.83
C GLN A 469 25.16 -4.26 -16.54
N THR A 470 25.28 -3.69 -17.74
CA THR A 470 24.14 -3.34 -18.60
C THR A 470 24.09 -4.15 -19.89
N GLU A 471 24.94 -5.17 -20.04
CA GLU A 471 25.00 -5.98 -21.25
C GLU A 471 23.81 -6.92 -21.38
N GLY A 472 23.19 -6.95 -22.57
CA GLY A 472 22.12 -7.89 -22.94
C GLY A 472 20.70 -7.44 -22.61
N ILE A 473 20.46 -6.15 -22.44
CA ILE A 473 19.11 -5.60 -22.19
C ILE A 473 18.45 -5.30 -23.54
N ASN A 474 17.36 -6.01 -23.85
CA ASN A 474 16.36 -5.54 -24.82
C ASN A 474 15.41 -4.58 -24.07
N ASP A 475 15.74 -3.31 -24.11
CA ASP A 475 14.93 -2.29 -23.44
C ASP A 475 13.70 -1.93 -24.27
N HIS A 476 12.62 -2.70 -24.07
CA HIS A 476 11.29 -2.38 -24.63
C HIS A 476 10.49 -1.46 -23.69
N ARG A 477 11.01 -1.15 -22.50
CA ARG A 477 10.43 -0.19 -21.56
C ARG A 477 11.05 1.17 -21.80
N ASN A 478 10.46 1.94 -22.68
CA ASN A 478 10.87 3.30 -22.90
C ASN A 478 10.39 4.18 -21.73
N GLU A 479 11.27 4.41 -20.75
CA GLU A 479 10.99 5.27 -19.58
C GLU A 479 10.59 6.69 -19.99
N GLU A 480 11.06 7.11 -21.17
CA GLU A 480 10.83 8.43 -21.70
C GLU A 480 9.41 8.62 -22.25
N ASP A 481 8.72 7.55 -22.65
CA ASP A 481 7.34 7.61 -23.17
C ASP A 481 6.26 7.51 -22.06
N ARG A 482 6.68 7.48 -20.81
CA ARG A 482 5.77 7.33 -19.69
C ARG A 482 4.87 8.56 -19.52
N LEU A 483 3.57 8.33 -19.35
CA LEU A 483 2.55 9.33 -19.09
C LEU A 483 2.06 9.25 -17.65
N THR A 484 1.59 10.37 -17.11
CA THR A 484 0.93 10.40 -15.80
C THR A 484 -0.43 9.69 -15.85
N GLU A 485 -0.93 9.24 -14.68
CA GLU A 485 -2.25 8.62 -14.60
C GLU A 485 -3.36 9.59 -15.03
N ALA A 486 -3.20 10.88 -14.74
CA ALA A 486 -4.10 11.92 -15.19
C ALA A 486 -4.13 12.10 -16.74
N GLU A 487 -3.03 11.78 -17.42
CA GLU A 487 -2.99 11.80 -18.90
C GLU A 487 -3.55 10.51 -19.53
N LYS A 488 -3.40 9.36 -18.85
CA LYS A 488 -3.91 8.06 -19.31
C LYS A 488 -5.40 7.89 -19.05
N ASN A 489 -5.93 8.50 -17.97
CA ASN A 489 -7.26 8.25 -17.43
C ASN A 489 -8.09 9.53 -17.41
N GLU A 490 -9.00 9.66 -18.39
CA GLU A 490 -9.90 10.83 -18.50
C GLU A 490 -10.75 11.07 -17.23
N ARG A 491 -11.10 10.00 -16.51
CA ARG A 491 -11.87 10.11 -15.27
C ARG A 491 -11.05 10.86 -14.21
N VAL A 492 -9.81 10.43 -13.98
CA VAL A 492 -8.88 11.08 -13.04
C VAL A 492 -8.64 12.53 -13.45
N GLN A 493 -8.43 12.80 -14.73
CA GLN A 493 -8.25 14.16 -15.25
C GLN A 493 -9.45 15.06 -14.96
N LYS A 494 -10.68 14.56 -15.20
CA LYS A 494 -11.92 15.31 -14.91
C LYS A 494 -12.08 15.56 -13.42
N GLN A 495 -11.79 14.56 -12.59
CA GLN A 495 -11.85 14.67 -11.13
C GLN A 495 -10.88 15.73 -10.60
N LEU A 496 -9.62 15.71 -11.04
CA LEU A 496 -8.62 16.71 -10.65
C LEU A 496 -9.01 18.12 -11.10
N LYS A 497 -9.51 18.30 -12.32
CA LYS A 497 -9.98 19.62 -12.81
C LYS A 497 -11.16 20.13 -11.99
N ALA A 498 -12.12 19.28 -11.66
CA ALA A 498 -13.26 19.65 -10.82
C ALA A 498 -12.81 20.09 -9.43
N LEU A 499 -11.93 19.30 -8.78
CA LEU A 499 -11.37 19.62 -7.47
C LEU A 499 -10.54 20.90 -7.49
N THR A 500 -9.72 21.15 -8.50
CA THR A 500 -8.96 22.39 -8.65
C THR A 500 -9.89 23.61 -8.69
N SER A 501 -10.98 23.54 -9.48
CA SER A 501 -11.97 24.62 -9.57
C SER A 501 -12.71 24.85 -8.25
N GLU A 502 -13.05 23.77 -7.56
CA GLU A 502 -13.78 23.80 -6.29
C GLU A 502 -12.93 24.37 -5.15
N LEU A 503 -11.67 23.94 -5.05
CA LEU A 503 -10.76 24.38 -4.00
C LEU A 503 -10.24 25.80 -4.21
N ALA A 504 -10.18 26.29 -5.45
CA ALA A 504 -9.72 27.64 -5.77
C ALA A 504 -10.47 28.73 -5.00
N GLN A 505 -11.78 28.56 -4.77
CA GLN A 505 -12.60 29.54 -4.06
C GLN A 505 -12.32 29.60 -2.54
N ALA A 506 -11.84 28.50 -1.95
CA ALA A 506 -11.56 28.41 -0.53
C ALA A 506 -10.09 28.65 -0.17
N ARG A 507 -9.20 28.77 -1.18
CA ARG A 507 -7.77 28.88 -1.01
C ARG A 507 -7.35 30.20 -0.39
N ASP A 508 -6.36 30.15 0.51
CA ASP A 508 -5.69 31.31 1.09
C ASP A 508 -4.25 31.40 0.56
N ASP A 509 -4.05 32.19 -0.49
CA ASP A 509 -2.75 32.30 -1.16
C ASP A 509 -1.63 32.86 -0.26
N SER A 510 -1.97 33.53 0.84
CA SER A 510 -0.99 34.02 1.80
C SER A 510 -0.26 32.91 2.56
N LYS A 511 -0.82 31.68 2.55
CA LYS A 511 -0.29 30.49 3.24
C LYS A 511 0.40 29.51 2.31
N ASN A 512 0.64 29.89 1.05
CA ASN A 512 1.37 29.04 0.11
C ASN A 512 2.80 28.79 0.59
N THR A 513 3.22 27.54 0.55
CA THR A 513 4.60 27.13 0.83
C THR A 513 5.47 27.26 -0.42
N GLN A 514 6.79 27.16 -0.27
CA GLN A 514 7.71 27.14 -1.39
C GLN A 514 7.38 26.03 -2.40
N ASN A 515 7.02 24.85 -1.93
CA ASN A 515 6.64 23.74 -2.81
C ASN A 515 5.35 24.03 -3.59
N ASP A 516 4.39 24.76 -3.03
CA ASP A 516 3.16 25.16 -3.75
C ASP A 516 3.47 26.14 -4.89
N LEU A 517 4.42 27.05 -4.68
CA LEU A 517 4.87 27.99 -5.69
C LEU A 517 5.61 27.26 -6.83
N LEU A 518 6.54 26.38 -6.48
CA LEU A 518 7.29 25.55 -7.44
C LEU A 518 6.35 24.65 -8.26
N HIS A 519 5.39 24.01 -7.59
CA HIS A 519 4.39 23.19 -8.28
C HIS A 519 3.53 24.03 -9.24
N SER A 520 3.07 25.19 -8.81
CA SER A 520 2.28 26.10 -9.67
C SER A 520 3.07 26.57 -10.88
N GLU A 521 4.37 26.81 -10.72
CA GLU A 521 5.27 27.16 -11.82
C GLU A 521 5.45 25.97 -12.78
N ASN A 522 5.63 24.75 -12.28
CA ASN A 522 5.75 23.55 -13.09
C ASN A 522 4.48 23.30 -13.91
N VAL A 523 3.30 23.40 -13.28
CA VAL A 523 2.00 23.28 -13.97
C VAL A 523 1.84 24.33 -15.05
N ARG A 524 2.17 25.60 -14.76
CA ARG A 524 2.11 26.71 -15.75
C ARG A 524 3.06 26.50 -16.92
N ALA A 525 4.23 25.90 -16.66
CA ALA A 525 5.20 25.54 -17.69
C ALA A 525 4.84 24.22 -18.43
N GLY A 526 3.72 23.59 -18.11
CA GLY A 526 3.29 22.31 -18.70
C GLY A 526 4.18 21.13 -18.32
N ARG A 527 4.91 21.22 -17.21
CA ARG A 527 5.80 20.17 -16.71
C ARG A 527 5.03 19.22 -15.82
N ASP A 528 5.35 17.96 -15.92
CA ASP A 528 5.04 16.90 -14.96
C ASP A 528 6.33 16.10 -14.69
N LYS A 529 6.25 15.14 -13.78
CA LYS A 529 7.38 14.29 -13.40
C LYS A 529 8.10 13.68 -14.61
N TYR A 530 7.37 13.07 -15.52
CA TYR A 530 7.96 12.34 -16.66
C TYR A 530 8.41 13.28 -17.77
N LYS A 531 7.68 14.36 -18.05
CA LYS A 531 8.11 15.40 -19.00
C LYS A 531 9.39 16.09 -18.51
N THR A 532 9.48 16.35 -17.22
CA THR A 532 10.70 16.91 -16.62
C THR A 532 11.87 15.92 -16.76
N LEU A 533 11.66 14.62 -16.45
CA LEU A 533 12.71 13.61 -16.63
C LEU A 533 13.16 13.50 -18.08
N ARG A 534 12.25 13.52 -19.05
CA ARG A 534 12.61 13.58 -20.47
C ARG A 534 13.48 14.78 -20.80
N GLN A 535 13.08 15.95 -20.33
CA GLN A 535 13.81 17.20 -20.60
C GLN A 535 15.23 17.18 -20.03
N ILE A 536 15.42 16.78 -18.78
CA ILE A 536 16.72 16.80 -18.09
C ILE A 536 17.66 15.68 -18.53
N ARG A 537 17.16 14.68 -19.25
CA ARG A 537 17.94 13.59 -19.84
C ARG A 537 18.31 13.83 -21.30
N GLN A 538 17.80 14.91 -21.91
CA GLN A 538 18.18 15.29 -23.28
C GLN A 538 19.64 15.69 -23.36
N GLY A 539 20.23 15.49 -24.53
CA GLY A 539 21.64 15.77 -24.76
C GLY A 539 22.57 14.61 -24.37
N ASN A 540 23.86 14.83 -24.54
CA ASN A 540 24.85 13.81 -24.20
C ASN A 540 25.26 13.90 -22.72
N THR A 541 25.74 12.79 -22.18
CA THR A 541 26.15 12.68 -20.79
C THR A 541 27.23 13.69 -20.39
N LYS A 542 28.14 14.05 -21.32
CA LYS A 542 29.17 15.06 -21.08
C LYS A 542 28.54 16.42 -20.82
N GLN A 543 27.57 16.84 -21.64
CA GLN A 543 26.89 18.13 -21.49
C GLN A 543 26.21 18.23 -20.12
N ARG A 544 25.50 17.18 -19.69
CA ARG A 544 24.84 17.14 -18.38
C ARG A 544 25.84 17.21 -17.21
N ILE A 545 27.02 16.60 -17.36
CA ILE A 545 28.10 16.71 -16.36
C ILE A 545 28.67 18.12 -16.33
N ASP A 546 28.86 18.74 -17.49
CA ASP A 546 29.35 20.11 -17.59
C ASP A 546 28.34 21.10 -16.96
N GLU A 547 27.02 20.88 -17.16
CA GLU A 547 25.96 21.66 -16.52
C GLU A 547 25.97 21.48 -14.98
N PHE A 548 26.16 20.26 -14.47
CA PHE A 548 26.33 20.04 -13.04
C PHE A 548 27.53 20.78 -12.44
N GLU A 549 28.65 20.78 -13.14
CA GLU A 549 29.85 21.51 -12.71
C GLU A 549 29.65 23.03 -12.81
N ALA A 550 28.70 23.48 -13.64
CA ALA A 550 28.35 24.89 -13.77
C ALA A 550 27.46 25.41 -12.62
N LEU A 551 26.57 24.53 -12.07
CA LEU A 551 25.78 24.83 -10.87
C LEU A 551 26.68 25.18 -9.69
#